data_9ef8d6b463fc6f9ccb1cca1e3a2d44ad
#
_entry.id   9ef8d6b463fc6f9ccb1cca1e3a2d44ad
#
_cell.length_a   1.000
_cell.length_b   1.000
_cell.length_c   1.000
_cell.angle_alpha   90.00
_cell.angle_beta   90.00
_cell.angle_gamma   90.00
#
_symmetry.space_group_name_H-M   'P 1'
#
loop_
_entity.id
_entity.type
_entity.pdbx_description
1 polymer ?
#
loop_
_entity_poly.entity_id
_entity_poly.type
_entity_poly.pdbx_seq_one_letter_code
_entity_poly.pdbx_strand_id
1 'polypeptide(L)'
;MRPVFYHRHAVRYLRRMPADRKAQVKAAVGGIAALEDPLSHANVKALGGEWSGCLRLRVGRYRAIFHLLMDEGDECLEVLQIGPRGDVY
;
A
#
# COMPACT_ATOMS: atom_id res chain seq x y z
N MET A 1 -6.00 9.96 11.23
CA MET A 1 -5.13 9.27 10.29
C MET A 1 -5.02 7.79 10.66
N ARG A 2 -5.14 6.92 9.69
CA ARG A 2 -5.05 5.47 9.94
C ARG A 2 -3.62 5.08 10.27
N PRO A 3 -3.40 4.22 11.28
CA PRO A 3 -2.09 3.59 11.45
C PRO A 3 -1.72 2.77 10.21
N VAL A 4 -0.43 2.72 9.90
CA VAL A 4 0.09 1.99 8.75
C VAL A 4 0.96 0.85 9.25
N PHE A 5 0.67 -0.36 8.77
CA PHE A 5 1.47 -1.55 9.04
C PHE A 5 1.98 -2.12 7.74
N TYR A 6 3.14 -2.75 7.79
CA TYR A 6 3.73 -3.41 6.63
C TYR A 6 3.87 -4.89 6.93
N HIS A 7 3.21 -5.73 6.12
CA HIS A 7 3.38 -7.16 6.20
C HIS A 7 4.84 -7.52 5.90
N ARG A 8 5.31 -8.64 6.47
CA ARG A 8 6.71 -9.06 6.30
C ARG A 8 7.15 -9.14 4.83
N HIS A 9 6.25 -9.52 3.92
CA HIS A 9 6.57 -9.53 2.49
C HIS A 9 6.89 -8.14 1.96
N ALA A 10 6.12 -7.15 2.38
CA ALA A 10 6.36 -5.77 1.99
C ALA A 10 7.64 -5.24 2.62
N VAL A 11 7.88 -5.54 3.89
CA VAL A 11 9.12 -5.15 4.58
C VAL A 11 10.35 -5.70 3.86
N ARG A 12 10.28 -6.97 3.47
CA ARG A 12 11.39 -7.63 2.76
C ARG A 12 11.72 -6.90 1.46
N TYR A 13 10.71 -6.52 0.71
CA TYR A 13 10.91 -5.79 -0.53
C TYR A 13 11.48 -4.39 -0.27
N LEU A 14 10.93 -3.68 0.72
CA LEU A 14 11.40 -2.34 1.08
C LEU A 14 12.88 -2.33 1.42
N ARG A 15 13.37 -3.37 2.10
CA ARG A 15 14.78 -3.45 2.49
C ARG A 15 15.73 -3.48 1.30
N ARG A 16 15.26 -3.93 0.14
CA ARG A 16 16.07 -4.03 -1.08
C ARG A 16 16.00 -2.77 -1.93
N MET A 17 15.07 -1.87 -1.62
CA MET A 17 14.87 -0.68 -2.42
C MET A 17 15.93 0.37 -2.12
N PRO A 18 16.33 1.16 -3.14
CA PRO A 18 17.14 2.34 -2.87
C PRO A 18 16.45 3.25 -1.86
N ALA A 19 17.24 3.93 -1.04
CA ALA A 19 16.70 4.70 0.09
C ALA A 19 15.70 5.78 -0.35
N ASP A 20 15.99 6.47 -1.46
CA ASP A 20 15.09 7.51 -1.98
C ASP A 20 13.76 6.93 -2.46
N ARG A 21 13.79 5.77 -3.10
CA ARG A 21 12.57 5.10 -3.58
C ARG A 21 11.74 4.58 -2.42
N LYS A 22 12.42 3.99 -1.43
CA LYS A 22 11.76 3.54 -0.21
C LYS A 22 11.03 4.68 0.48
N ALA A 23 11.69 5.82 0.64
CA ALA A 23 11.09 7.00 1.25
C ALA A 23 9.88 7.49 0.46
N GLN A 24 9.98 7.47 -0.86
CA GLN A 24 8.89 7.87 -1.75
C GLN A 24 7.66 6.98 -1.58
N VAL A 25 7.86 5.66 -1.54
CA VAL A 25 6.76 4.70 -1.35
C VAL A 25 6.12 4.88 0.02
N LYS A 26 6.93 5.00 1.07
CA LYS A 26 6.41 5.17 2.44
C LYS A 26 5.63 6.48 2.58
N ALA A 27 6.11 7.57 1.98
CA ALA A 27 5.41 8.84 1.99
C ALA A 27 4.06 8.75 1.26
N ALA A 28 4.04 8.08 0.10
CA ALA A 28 2.80 7.90 -0.66
C ALA A 28 1.78 7.08 0.13
N VAL A 29 2.22 6.00 0.76
CA VAL A 29 1.35 5.16 1.61
C VAL A 29 0.79 5.98 2.77
N GLY A 30 1.62 6.77 3.43
CA GLY A 30 1.19 7.65 4.52
C GLY A 30 0.14 8.66 4.06
N GLY A 31 0.31 9.21 2.86
CA GLY A 31 -0.68 10.13 2.28
C GLY A 31 -2.03 9.47 2.06
N ILE A 32 -2.02 8.22 1.57
CA ILE A 32 -3.26 7.46 1.38
C ILE A 32 -3.92 7.14 2.72
N ALA A 33 -3.13 6.78 3.72
CA ALA A 33 -3.64 6.46 5.06
C ALA A 33 -4.34 7.66 5.71
N ALA A 34 -3.96 8.86 5.32
CA ALA A 34 -4.55 10.11 5.86
C ALA A 34 -5.84 10.52 5.14
N LEU A 35 -6.15 9.93 3.98
CA LEU A 35 -7.35 10.28 3.24
C LEU A 35 -8.60 9.69 3.89
N GLU A 36 -9.69 10.44 3.84
CA GLU A 36 -10.98 9.94 4.30
C GLU A 36 -11.43 8.76 3.46
N ASP A 37 -11.30 8.86 2.14
CA ASP A 37 -11.64 7.80 1.20
C ASP A 37 -10.44 7.50 0.30
N PRO A 38 -9.65 6.46 0.62
CA PRO A 38 -8.48 6.11 -0.20
C PRO A 38 -8.79 5.81 -1.66
N LEU A 39 -9.98 5.28 -1.96
CA LEU A 39 -10.37 5.00 -3.35
C LEU A 39 -10.56 6.26 -4.19
N SER A 40 -10.69 7.41 -3.55
CA SER A 40 -10.83 8.69 -4.28
C SER A 40 -9.52 9.13 -4.93
N HIS A 41 -8.39 8.57 -4.51
CA HIS A 41 -7.08 8.96 -5.04
C HIS A 41 -6.86 8.37 -6.43
N ALA A 42 -6.32 9.20 -7.35
CA ALA A 42 -6.14 8.81 -8.76
C ALA A 42 -5.25 7.58 -8.95
N ASN A 43 -4.29 7.36 -8.05
CA ASN A 43 -3.35 6.25 -8.14
C ASN A 43 -3.80 5.01 -7.38
N VAL A 44 -5.00 5.01 -6.82
CA VAL A 44 -5.55 3.88 -6.08
C VAL A 44 -6.65 3.21 -6.89
N LYS A 45 -6.64 1.89 -6.93
CA LYS A 45 -7.61 1.11 -7.67
C LYS A 45 -7.98 -0.14 -6.90
N ALA A 46 -9.26 -0.48 -6.89
CA ALA A 46 -9.73 -1.73 -6.30
C ALA A 46 -9.29 -2.91 -7.18
N LEU A 47 -8.90 -4.00 -6.54
CA LEU A 47 -8.46 -5.21 -7.22
C LEU A 47 -9.55 -6.28 -7.16
N GLY A 48 -9.48 -7.21 -8.12
CA GLY A 48 -10.38 -8.35 -8.17
C GLY A 48 -9.62 -9.66 -8.10
N GLY A 49 -10.33 -10.77 -8.36
CA GLY A 49 -9.72 -12.09 -8.37
C GLY A 49 -9.15 -12.47 -7.01
N GLU A 50 -7.93 -12.97 -7.01
CA GLU A 50 -7.21 -13.39 -5.80
C GLU A 50 -7.01 -12.24 -4.81
N TRP A 51 -6.99 -11.01 -5.31
CA TRP A 51 -6.77 -9.82 -4.51
C TRP A 51 -8.06 -9.09 -4.16
N SER A 52 -9.19 -9.77 -4.30
CA SER A 52 -10.49 -9.18 -3.97
C SER A 52 -10.51 -8.67 -2.54
N GLY A 53 -11.00 -7.46 -2.34
CA GLY A 53 -10.95 -6.79 -1.04
C GLY A 53 -9.69 -5.97 -0.80
N CYS A 54 -8.73 -6.04 -1.71
CA CYS A 54 -7.50 -5.26 -1.62
C CYS A 54 -7.51 -4.10 -2.61
N LEU A 55 -6.60 -3.17 -2.38
CA LEU A 55 -6.44 -1.98 -3.20
C LEU A 55 -4.99 -1.92 -3.67
N ARG A 56 -4.78 -1.28 -4.83
CA ARG A 56 -3.45 -1.07 -5.37
C ARG A 56 -3.14 0.43 -5.37
N LEU A 57 -1.99 0.80 -4.83
CA LEU A 57 -1.44 2.15 -4.94
C LEU A 57 -0.27 2.11 -5.92
N ARG A 58 -0.31 2.96 -6.93
CA ARG A 58 0.80 3.10 -7.87
C ARG A 58 1.69 4.26 -7.42
N VAL A 59 3.00 3.98 -7.27
CA VAL A 59 4.01 4.96 -6.89
C VAL A 59 5.16 4.85 -7.87
N GLY A 60 5.16 5.68 -8.92
CA GLY A 60 6.17 5.62 -9.97
C GLY A 60 6.22 4.25 -10.62
N ARG A 61 7.35 3.57 -10.49
CA ARG A 61 7.56 2.22 -11.05
C ARG A 61 7.10 1.11 -10.14
N TYR A 62 6.59 1.44 -8.95
CA TYR A 62 6.24 0.45 -7.94
C TYR A 62 4.75 0.38 -7.74
N ARG A 63 4.31 -0.74 -7.21
CA ARG A 63 2.93 -0.94 -6.78
C ARG A 63 2.93 -1.46 -5.36
N ALA A 64 2.03 -0.92 -4.56
CA ALA A 64 1.79 -1.39 -3.21
C ALA A 64 0.37 -1.93 -3.15
N ILE A 65 0.23 -3.18 -2.76
CA ILE A 65 -1.09 -3.78 -2.51
C ILE A 65 -1.36 -3.67 -1.03
N PHE A 66 -2.50 -3.10 -0.69
CA PHE A 66 -2.87 -2.88 0.70
C PHE A 66 -4.35 -3.17 0.90
N HIS A 67 -4.74 -3.32 2.15
CA HIS A 67 -6.14 -3.38 2.51
C HIS A 67 -6.38 -2.54 3.76
N LEU A 68 -7.64 -2.21 3.97
CA LEU A 68 -8.09 -1.51 5.15
C LEU A 68 -8.75 -2.51 6.07
N LEU A 69 -8.39 -2.50 7.34
CA LEU A 69 -8.92 -3.44 8.31
C LEU A 69 -9.14 -2.75 9.64
N MET A 70 -9.96 -3.37 10.48
CA MET A 70 -10.21 -2.88 11.83
C MET A 70 -9.28 -3.60 12.79
N ASP A 71 -8.62 -2.85 13.65
CA ASP A 71 -7.75 -3.37 14.69
C ASP A 71 -8.04 -2.61 15.97
N GLU A 72 -8.54 -3.32 16.98
CA GLU A 72 -8.89 -2.74 18.29
C GLU A 72 -9.80 -1.50 18.16
N GLY A 73 -10.75 -1.56 17.24
CA GLY A 73 -11.72 -0.48 17.04
C GLY A 73 -11.27 0.63 16.12
N ASP A 74 -10.02 0.62 15.66
CA ASP A 74 -9.49 1.62 14.74
C ASP A 74 -9.28 1.03 13.34
N GLU A 75 -9.59 1.83 12.33
CA GLU A 75 -9.30 1.43 10.95
C GLU A 75 -7.83 1.64 10.67
N CYS A 76 -7.19 0.60 10.15
CA CYS A 76 -5.77 0.57 9.84
C CYS A 76 -5.56 0.29 8.37
N LEU A 77 -4.40 0.67 7.86
CA LEU A 77 -3.96 0.33 6.52
C LEU A 77 -2.79 -0.63 6.62
N GLU A 78 -2.91 -1.82 6.05
CA GLU A 78 -1.81 -2.77 6.00
C GLU A 78 -1.34 -2.97 4.57
N VAL A 79 -0.05 -2.74 4.33
CA VAL A 79 0.58 -3.00 3.03
C VAL A 79 0.99 -4.46 3.00
N LEU A 80 0.40 -5.22 2.08
CA LEU A 80 0.61 -6.66 1.98
C LEU A 80 1.78 -7.02 1.10
N GLN A 81 1.94 -6.32 -0.02
CA GLN A 81 3.00 -6.57 -0.98
C GLN A 81 3.43 -5.30 -1.67
N ILE A 82 4.70 -5.23 -2.02
CA ILE A 82 5.27 -4.17 -2.85
C ILE A 82 6.07 -4.85 -3.95
N GLY A 83 6.02 -4.31 -5.13
CA GLY A 83 6.78 -4.85 -6.24
C GLY A 83 6.86 -3.88 -7.40
N PRO A 84 7.63 -4.27 -8.45
CA PRO A 84 7.67 -3.47 -9.67
C PRO A 84 6.30 -3.47 -10.33
N ARG A 85 6.04 -2.41 -11.07
CA ARG A 85 4.79 -2.27 -11.80
C ARG A 85 4.62 -3.43 -12.78
N GLY A 86 3.49 -4.14 -12.65
CA GLY A 86 3.17 -5.27 -13.52
C GLY A 86 3.48 -6.64 -12.95
N ASP A 87 4.31 -6.72 -11.89
CA ASP A 87 4.77 -8.00 -11.33
C ASP A 87 4.06 -8.39 -10.02
N VAL A 88 3.26 -7.50 -9.44
CA VAL A 88 2.67 -7.76 -8.13
C VAL A 88 1.40 -8.58 -8.25
N TYR A 89 0.74 -8.47 -9.37
CA TYR A 89 -0.50 -9.23 -9.61
C TYR A 89 -0.76 -9.46 -11.08
#